data_ecfa4a9ea15dbd16961eee1a7dae246a
#
_entry.id   ecfa4a9ea15dbd16961eee1a7dae246a
#
_cell.length_a   1.000
_cell.length_b   1.000
_cell.length_c   1.000
_cell.angle_alpha   90.00
_cell.angle_beta   90.00
_cell.angle_gamma   90.00
#
_symmetry.space_group_name_H-M   'P 1'
#
loop_
_entity.id
_entity.type
_entity.pdbx_description
1 polymer ?
#
loop_
_entity_poly.entity_id
_entity_poly.type
_entity_poly.pdbx_seq_one_letter_code
_entity_poly.pdbx_strand_id
1 'polypeptide(L)'
;MAIPKHIKDNISMPVIGAPLFLVSGPDLVIAQCKAGIIGSFPALNARPQHVLEEWIIRIKTELAEFQKQNPDAKVAPFAVNQICHGSNDRLMQDLSLIHI
;
A
#
# COMPACT_ATOMS: atom_id res chain seq x y z
N MET A 1 -19.15 -6.99 11.53
CA MET A 1 -18.76 -7.08 10.10
C MET A 1 -17.53 -7.94 9.95
N ALA A 2 -17.55 -8.88 9.05
CA ALA A 2 -16.41 -9.77 8.84
C ALA A 2 -15.34 -9.11 7.95
N ILE A 3 -14.08 -9.30 8.30
CA ILE A 3 -12.97 -8.88 7.44
C ILE A 3 -12.93 -9.82 6.23
N PRO A 4 -12.78 -9.31 5.00
CA PRO A 4 -12.66 -10.16 3.82
C PRO A 4 -11.56 -11.20 3.98
N LYS A 5 -11.82 -12.41 3.50
CA LYS A 5 -10.92 -13.55 3.73
C LYS A 5 -9.50 -13.30 3.21
N HIS A 6 -9.36 -12.71 2.02
CA HIS A 6 -8.04 -12.46 1.42
C HIS A 6 -7.20 -11.47 2.24
N ILE A 7 -7.86 -10.63 3.04
CA ILE A 7 -7.16 -9.74 3.97
C ILE A 7 -6.89 -10.48 5.28
N LYS A 8 -7.92 -11.12 5.83
CA LYS A 8 -7.83 -11.81 7.12
C LYS A 8 -6.72 -12.86 7.13
N ASP A 9 -6.58 -13.61 6.05
CA ASP A 9 -5.60 -14.70 5.97
C ASP A 9 -4.16 -14.19 5.83
N ASN A 10 -3.97 -12.92 5.49
CA ASN A 10 -2.65 -12.36 5.22
C ASN A 10 -2.20 -11.28 6.21
N ILE A 11 -2.94 -11.11 7.31
CA ILE A 11 -2.53 -10.16 8.35
C ILE A 11 -2.27 -10.89 9.66
N SER A 12 -1.27 -10.43 10.41
CA SER A 12 -0.97 -10.99 11.73
C SER A 12 -1.83 -10.36 12.82
N MET A 13 -2.35 -9.16 12.59
CA MET A 13 -3.28 -8.47 13.48
C MET A 13 -4.11 -7.47 12.69
N PRO A 14 -5.36 -7.16 13.12
CA PRO A 14 -6.24 -6.24 12.38
C PRO A 14 -5.84 -4.77 12.60
N VAL A 15 -4.68 -4.38 12.10
CA VAL A 15 -4.13 -3.03 12.24
C VAL A 15 -3.77 -2.49 10.86
N ILE A 16 -4.09 -1.23 10.62
CA ILE A 16 -3.70 -0.50 9.42
C ILE A 16 -2.75 0.62 9.84
N GLY A 17 -1.57 0.67 9.23
CA GLY A 17 -0.66 1.80 9.43
C GLY A 17 -1.25 3.04 8.79
N ALA A 18 -1.40 4.13 9.56
CA ALA A 18 -2.02 5.35 9.05
C ALA A 18 -1.22 5.98 7.91
N PRO A 19 -1.88 6.46 6.84
CA PRO A 19 -1.20 7.15 5.75
C PRO A 19 -0.86 8.58 6.17
N LEU A 20 0.43 8.83 6.42
CA LEU A 20 0.90 10.13 6.92
C LEU A 20 1.51 10.95 5.77
N PHE A 21 1.03 12.17 5.59
CA PHE A 21 1.52 13.07 4.55
C PHE A 21 3.01 13.33 4.74
N LEU A 22 3.77 13.25 3.66
CA LEU A 22 5.24 13.40 3.59
C LEU A 22 6.04 12.30 4.31
N VAL A 23 5.44 11.57 5.25
CA VAL A 23 6.12 10.57 6.06
C VAL A 23 5.99 9.17 5.47
N SER A 24 4.76 8.78 5.10
CA SER A 24 4.50 7.43 4.61
C SER A 24 4.96 7.27 3.17
N GLY A 25 5.89 6.37 2.94
CA GLY A 25 6.43 6.06 1.63
C GLY A 25 6.63 4.56 1.47
N PRO A 26 7.25 4.13 0.34
CA PRO A 26 7.38 2.70 0.05
C PRO A 26 8.19 1.94 1.10
N ASP A 27 9.24 2.53 1.67
CA ASP A 27 10.05 1.84 2.67
C ASP A 27 9.22 1.47 3.91
N LEU A 28 8.43 2.42 4.42
CA LEU A 28 7.59 2.20 5.59
C LEU A 28 6.48 1.20 5.27
N VAL A 29 5.81 1.35 4.13
CA VAL A 29 4.73 0.46 3.72
C VAL A 29 5.23 -0.97 3.57
N ILE A 30 6.37 -1.15 2.92
CA ILE A 30 6.98 -2.47 2.74
C ILE A 30 7.29 -3.11 4.09
N ALA A 31 7.87 -2.35 5.01
CA ALA A 31 8.19 -2.86 6.35
C ALA A 31 6.93 -3.28 7.10
N GLN A 32 5.87 -2.48 7.02
CA GLN A 32 4.60 -2.79 7.69
C GLN A 32 3.96 -4.05 7.12
N CYS A 33 3.91 -4.17 5.79
CA CYS A 33 3.33 -5.34 5.15
C CYS A 33 4.11 -6.61 5.45
N LYS A 34 5.43 -6.54 5.49
CA LYS A 34 6.27 -7.68 5.87
C LYS A 34 6.02 -8.13 7.31
N ALA A 35 5.64 -7.19 8.17
CA ALA A 35 5.29 -7.50 9.56
C ALA A 35 3.87 -8.02 9.73
N GLY A 36 3.08 -8.11 8.66
CA GLY A 36 1.71 -8.59 8.70
C GLY A 36 0.69 -7.51 9.07
N ILE A 37 1.05 -6.25 8.94
CA ILE A 37 0.18 -5.10 9.17
C ILE A 37 -0.09 -4.43 7.84
N ILE A 38 -1.32 -4.00 7.58
CA ILE A 38 -1.65 -3.29 6.35
C ILE A 38 -0.92 -1.94 6.34
N GLY A 39 0.06 -1.79 5.47
CA GLY A 39 0.75 -0.52 5.28
C GLY A 39 -0.03 0.37 4.32
N SER A 40 0.00 1.69 4.54
CA SER A 40 -0.69 2.61 3.65
C SER A 40 0.11 3.90 3.46
N PHE A 41 -0.13 4.56 2.34
CA PHE A 41 0.49 5.85 2.06
C PHE A 41 -0.48 6.71 1.23
N PRO A 42 -0.40 8.06 1.37
CA PRO A 42 -1.17 8.94 0.49
C PRO A 42 -0.56 8.94 -0.91
N ALA A 43 -1.42 8.81 -1.94
CA ALA A 43 -0.96 8.86 -3.33
C ALA A 43 -0.19 10.16 -3.62
N LEU A 44 -0.58 11.26 -2.98
CA LEU A 44 0.05 12.56 -3.19
C LEU A 44 1.46 12.68 -2.61
N ASN A 45 1.91 11.71 -1.81
CA ASN A 45 3.32 11.66 -1.38
C ASN A 45 4.25 11.29 -2.52
N ALA A 46 3.74 10.57 -3.51
CA ALA A 46 4.52 10.23 -4.72
C ALA A 46 4.51 11.42 -5.68
N ARG A 47 5.60 12.16 -5.72
CA ARG A 47 5.74 13.37 -6.54
C ARG A 47 7.00 13.33 -7.38
N PRO A 48 6.92 13.70 -8.65
CA PRO A 48 5.71 13.98 -9.42
C PRO A 48 4.84 12.74 -9.63
N GLN A 49 3.70 12.90 -10.30
CA GLN A 49 2.67 11.88 -10.42
C GLN A 49 3.19 10.51 -10.91
N HIS A 50 4.12 10.49 -11.85
CA HIS A 50 4.66 9.23 -12.39
C HIS A 50 5.40 8.39 -11.33
N VAL A 51 5.83 8.99 -10.23
CA VAL A 51 6.50 8.28 -9.13
C VAL A 51 5.54 7.31 -8.44
N LEU A 52 4.23 7.58 -8.49
CA LEU A 52 3.23 6.68 -7.89
C LEU A 52 3.30 5.29 -8.51
N GLU A 53 3.38 5.19 -9.84
CA GLU A 53 3.51 3.90 -10.52
C GLU A 53 4.79 3.18 -10.09
N GLU A 54 5.90 3.90 -9.99
CA GLU A 54 7.17 3.32 -9.53
C GLU A 54 7.07 2.77 -8.11
N TRP A 55 6.42 3.51 -7.21
CA TRP A 55 6.21 3.08 -5.84
C TRP A 55 5.35 1.82 -5.76
N ILE A 56 4.26 1.78 -6.52
CA ILE A 56 3.36 0.62 -6.54
C ILE A 56 4.10 -0.62 -7.04
N ILE A 57 4.85 -0.48 -8.13
CA ILE A 57 5.64 -1.57 -8.69
C ILE A 57 6.68 -2.05 -7.69
N ARG A 58 7.39 -1.14 -7.05
CA ARG A 58 8.40 -1.46 -6.05
C ARG A 58 7.81 -2.22 -4.87
N ILE A 59 6.68 -1.73 -4.32
CA ILE A 59 6.02 -2.38 -3.19
C ILE A 59 5.60 -3.80 -3.56
N LYS A 60 4.92 -3.96 -4.69
CA LYS A 60 4.46 -5.27 -5.16
C LYS A 60 5.62 -6.23 -5.39
N THR A 61 6.69 -5.76 -6.01
CA THR A 61 7.86 -6.59 -6.32
C THR A 61 8.56 -7.05 -5.05
N GLU A 62 8.81 -6.14 -4.11
CA GLU A 62 9.52 -6.48 -2.89
C GLU A 62 8.70 -7.38 -1.97
N LEU A 63 7.38 -7.18 -1.90
CA LEU A 63 6.52 -8.05 -1.11
C LEU A 63 6.39 -9.44 -1.73
N ALA A 64 6.29 -9.54 -3.04
CA ALA A 64 6.24 -10.83 -3.73
C ALA A 64 7.54 -11.61 -3.53
N GLU A 65 8.69 -10.94 -3.62
CA GLU A 65 10.00 -11.53 -3.37
C GLU A 65 10.12 -12.04 -1.93
N PHE A 66 9.70 -11.23 -0.97
CA PHE A 66 9.72 -11.61 0.45
C PHE A 66 8.83 -12.82 0.71
N GLN A 67 7.62 -12.85 0.15
CA GLN A 67 6.69 -13.97 0.30
C GLN A 67 7.28 -15.26 -0.29
N LYS A 68 7.98 -15.12 -1.42
CA LYS A 68 8.63 -16.26 -2.08
C LYS A 68 9.75 -16.86 -1.21
N GLN A 69 10.51 -16.00 -0.53
CA GLN A 69 11.58 -16.43 0.38
C GLN A 69 11.05 -16.91 1.73
N ASN A 70 9.87 -16.48 2.11
CA ASN A 70 9.25 -16.80 3.40
C ASN A 70 7.81 -17.25 3.19
N PRO A 71 7.59 -18.48 2.65
CA PRO A 71 6.25 -18.91 2.25
C PRO A 71 5.23 -18.96 3.39
N ASP A 72 5.69 -19.14 4.63
CA ASP A 72 4.81 -19.22 5.80
C ASP A 72 4.53 -17.85 6.44
N ALA A 73 5.19 -16.80 5.97
CA ALA A 73 4.97 -15.45 6.50
C ALA A 73 3.64 -14.87 6.02
N LYS A 74 2.98 -14.16 6.91
CA LYS A 74 1.77 -13.41 6.56
C LYS A 74 2.20 -12.04 6.05
N VAL A 75 2.16 -11.86 4.73
CA VAL A 75 2.48 -10.59 4.09
C VAL A 75 1.16 -9.87 3.81
N ALA A 76 0.93 -8.75 4.50
CA ALA A 76 -0.31 -8.01 4.38
C ALA A 76 -0.37 -7.24 3.06
N PRO A 77 -1.58 -7.00 2.53
CA PRO A 77 -1.75 -6.10 1.40
C PRO A 77 -1.48 -4.66 1.82
N PHE A 78 -1.19 -3.80 0.86
CA PHE A 78 -1.02 -2.37 1.13
C PHE A 78 -2.24 -1.58 0.64
N ALA A 79 -2.38 -0.36 1.16
CA ALA A 79 -3.47 0.53 0.77
C ALA A 79 -2.91 1.88 0.33
N VAL A 80 -3.64 2.54 -0.56
CA VAL A 80 -3.28 3.87 -1.06
C VAL A 80 -4.41 4.82 -0.75
N ASN A 81 -4.12 5.88 -0.01
CA ASN A 81 -5.10 6.90 0.35
C ASN A 81 -5.27 7.91 -0.78
N GLN A 82 -6.51 8.23 -1.11
CA GLN A 82 -6.85 9.23 -2.13
C GLN A 82 -7.64 10.37 -1.51
N ILE A 83 -7.26 11.59 -1.83
CA ILE A 83 -8.01 12.78 -1.42
C ILE A 83 -9.07 13.05 -2.49
N CYS A 84 -10.34 12.82 -2.12
CA CYS A 84 -11.47 13.04 -3.01
C CYS A 84 -11.97 14.49 -2.89
N HIS A 85 -11.18 15.42 -3.39
CA HIS A 85 -11.48 16.85 -3.34
C HIS A 85 -11.16 17.50 -4.69
N GLY A 86 -11.88 18.57 -5.02
CA GLY A 86 -11.70 19.27 -6.30
C GLY A 86 -10.29 19.84 -6.52
N SER A 87 -9.52 20.05 -5.45
CA SER A 87 -8.14 20.50 -5.57
C SER A 87 -7.16 19.38 -5.97
N ASN A 88 -7.60 18.12 -5.90
CA ASN A 88 -6.75 16.98 -6.29
C ASN A 88 -6.98 16.67 -7.78
N ASP A 89 -6.22 17.33 -8.64
CA ASP A 89 -6.32 17.16 -10.09
C ASP A 89 -5.69 15.87 -10.61
N ARG A 90 -5.01 15.11 -9.74
CA ARG A 90 -4.42 13.80 -10.05
C ARG A 90 -5.36 12.63 -9.77
N LEU A 91 -6.52 12.88 -9.13
CA LEU A 91 -7.34 11.81 -8.55
C LEU A 91 -7.69 10.71 -9.56
N MET A 92 -8.16 11.05 -10.74
CA MET A 92 -8.57 10.05 -11.75
C MET A 92 -7.39 9.25 -12.27
N GLN A 93 -6.25 9.88 -12.49
CA GLN A 93 -5.04 9.20 -12.96
C GLN A 93 -4.51 8.24 -11.89
N ASP A 94 -4.48 8.68 -10.65
CA ASP A 94 -3.98 7.88 -9.54
C ASP A 94 -4.88 6.67 -9.29
N LEU A 95 -6.20 6.86 -9.34
CA LEU A 95 -7.16 5.75 -9.21
C LEU A 95 -6.98 4.73 -10.33
N SER A 96 -6.73 5.18 -11.55
CA SER A 96 -6.49 4.29 -12.68
C SER A 96 -5.28 3.37 -12.43
N LEU A 97 -4.19 3.91 -11.87
CA LEU A 97 -3.00 3.13 -11.56
C LEU A 97 -3.25 2.11 -10.44
N ILE A 98 -4.02 2.48 -9.44
CA ILE A 98 -4.30 1.62 -8.29
C ILE A 98 -5.17 0.43 -8.68
N HIS A 99 -6.09 0.61 -9.62
CA HIS A 99 -7.02 -0.44 -10.04
C HIS A 99 -6.43 -1.42 -11.06
N ILE A 100 -5.24 -1.17 -11.55
CA ILE A 100 -4.53 -2.12 -12.42
C ILE A 100 -3.77 -3.16 -11.54
#